data_02c395e8f50a51d50d1746ca7b5f554d
#
_entry.id   02c395e8f50a51d50d1746ca7b5f554d
#
_cell.length_a   1.000
_cell.length_b   1.000
_cell.length_c   1.000
_cell.angle_alpha   90.00
_cell.angle_beta   90.00
_cell.angle_gamma   90.00
#
_symmetry.space_group_name_H-M   'P 1'
#
loop_
_entity.id
_entity.type
_entity.pdbx_description
1 polymer ?
#
loop_
_entity_poly.entity_id
_entity_poly.type
_entity_poly.pdbx_seq_one_letter_code
_entity_poly.pdbx_strand_id
1 'polypeptide(L)'
;STSRRQRQMCIRDRYSDHDIFFRELVSNGCDAVTKLKKLDMIGEYTIPEGKELCVKVTADAETKTITFTDNGIGMDANEIDQYINQIAFSGARDFLDKYKDKTNDDQIIGHFGLGFYSAFMVADRVTIDSLSYKEGAKAVHWESDEGTSFEMTDSAKTEIGTTITLYLNEDSYEFCNEYRAKEILDKYCSFMPIPIYFEAIKTAEEQARIDEAEKKAKEAVSYTHLRAHETRSNL
;
A
#
# COMPACT_ATOMS: atom_id res chain seq x y z
N SER A 1 -30.48 19.06 14.72
CA SER A 1 -30.21 17.72 14.16
C SER A 1 -29.59 17.75 12.75
N THR A 2 -29.78 18.82 12.00
CA THR A 2 -29.25 19.02 10.64
C THR A 2 -27.73 19.16 10.61
N SER A 3 -27.15 19.86 11.58
CA SER A 3 -25.70 20.10 11.69
C SER A 3 -24.86 18.84 11.89
N ARG A 4 -25.40 17.84 12.59
CA ARG A 4 -24.68 16.57 12.85
C ARG A 4 -24.69 15.65 11.62
N ARG A 5 -25.79 15.64 10.85
CA ARG A 5 -25.88 14.89 9.56
C ARG A 5 -25.03 15.54 8.47
N GLN A 6 -24.98 16.87 8.39
CA GLN A 6 -24.09 17.57 7.45
C GLN A 6 -22.62 17.36 7.76
N ARG A 7 -22.19 17.38 9.04
CA ARG A 7 -20.81 17.03 9.41
C ARG A 7 -20.48 15.57 9.10
N GLN A 8 -21.40 14.65 9.32
CA GLN A 8 -21.21 13.23 9.02
C GLN A 8 -21.18 12.98 7.50
N MET A 9 -21.93 13.73 6.70
CA MET A 9 -21.86 13.70 5.24
C MET A 9 -20.53 14.31 4.73
N CYS A 10 -20.12 15.49 5.24
CA CYS A 10 -18.82 16.08 4.88
C CYS A 10 -17.61 15.24 5.30
N ILE A 11 -17.71 14.50 6.41
CA ILE A 11 -16.67 13.54 6.82
C ILE A 11 -16.67 12.34 5.87
N ARG A 12 -17.84 11.79 5.50
CA ARG A 12 -17.95 10.66 4.59
C ARG A 12 -17.45 10.98 3.18
N ASP A 13 -17.73 12.19 2.67
CA ASP A 13 -17.26 12.63 1.35
C ASP A 13 -15.75 12.88 1.32
N ARG A 14 -15.15 13.36 2.42
CA ARG A 14 -13.69 13.48 2.52
C ARG A 14 -12.97 12.14 2.58
N TYR A 15 -13.58 11.12 3.20
CA TYR A 15 -12.97 9.78 3.34
C TYR A 15 -13.01 8.97 2.04
N SER A 16 -13.91 9.24 1.10
CA SER A 16 -13.99 8.47 -0.15
C SER A 16 -12.97 8.90 -1.20
N ASP A 17 -12.59 10.17 -1.24
CA ASP A 17 -11.69 10.69 -2.28
C ASP A 17 -10.20 10.35 -2.00
N HIS A 18 -9.81 10.28 -0.73
CA HIS A 18 -8.41 9.97 -0.36
C HIS A 18 -8.07 8.47 -0.45
N ASP A 19 -9.03 7.58 -0.40
CA ASP A 19 -8.81 6.11 -0.47
C ASP A 19 -8.29 5.64 -1.84
N ILE A 20 -8.42 6.48 -2.86
CA ILE A 20 -8.13 6.10 -4.26
C ILE A 20 -6.68 5.68 -4.49
N PHE A 21 -5.73 6.26 -3.74
CA PHE A 21 -4.32 5.91 -3.88
C PHE A 21 -4.05 4.43 -3.58
N PHE A 22 -4.75 3.84 -2.62
CA PHE A 22 -4.64 2.40 -2.32
C PHE A 22 -5.00 1.56 -3.54
N ARG A 23 -6.17 1.84 -4.14
CA ARG A 23 -6.65 1.14 -5.33
C ARG A 23 -5.66 1.26 -6.48
N GLU A 24 -5.18 2.47 -6.74
CA GLU A 24 -4.29 2.75 -7.85
C GLU A 24 -2.92 2.06 -7.68
N LEU A 25 -2.31 2.15 -6.50
CA LEU A 25 -1.00 1.54 -6.27
C LEU A 25 -1.08 0.00 -6.24
N VAL A 26 -2.12 -0.58 -5.64
CA VAL A 26 -2.33 -2.03 -5.68
C VAL A 26 -2.62 -2.50 -7.11
N SER A 27 -3.44 -1.77 -7.87
CA SER A 27 -3.73 -2.09 -9.27
C SER A 27 -2.46 -2.08 -10.13
N ASN A 28 -1.59 -1.07 -9.97
CA ASN A 28 -0.32 -0.99 -10.66
C ASN A 28 0.59 -2.20 -10.33
N GLY A 29 0.64 -2.61 -9.06
CA GLY A 29 1.36 -3.83 -8.65
C GLY A 29 0.78 -5.09 -9.28
N CYS A 30 -0.55 -5.25 -9.31
CA CYS A 30 -1.22 -6.37 -9.96
C CYS A 30 -0.93 -6.41 -11.47
N ASP A 31 -0.89 -5.25 -12.13
CA ASP A 31 -0.56 -5.14 -13.55
C ASP A 31 0.91 -5.53 -13.82
N ALA A 32 1.85 -5.09 -12.96
CA ALA A 32 3.25 -5.47 -13.05
C ALA A 32 3.45 -6.99 -12.92
N VAL A 33 2.76 -7.62 -11.96
CA VAL A 33 2.75 -9.08 -11.77
C VAL A 33 2.12 -9.79 -12.97
N THR A 34 1.01 -9.27 -13.48
CA THR A 34 0.33 -9.86 -14.65
C THR A 34 1.19 -9.80 -15.90
N LYS A 35 1.95 -8.71 -16.09
CA LYS A 35 2.91 -8.58 -17.19
C LYS A 35 4.03 -9.61 -17.06
N LEU A 36 4.58 -9.83 -15.85
CA LEU A 36 5.62 -10.85 -15.63
C LEU A 36 5.11 -12.26 -15.93
N LYS A 37 3.87 -12.60 -15.50
CA LYS A 37 3.22 -13.88 -15.86
C LYS A 37 3.09 -14.06 -17.36
N LYS A 38 2.75 -13.00 -18.09
CA LYS A 38 2.67 -13.06 -19.56
C LYS A 38 4.03 -13.32 -20.21
N LEU A 39 5.10 -12.71 -19.70
CA LEU A 39 6.47 -12.95 -20.19
C LEU A 39 6.90 -14.39 -19.96
N ASP A 40 6.55 -14.98 -18.82
CA ASP A 40 6.78 -16.41 -18.53
C ASP A 40 6.01 -17.31 -19.50
N MET A 41 4.74 -17.02 -19.76
CA MET A 41 3.90 -17.79 -20.69
C MET A 41 4.43 -17.79 -22.15
N ILE A 42 5.05 -16.69 -22.59
CA ILE A 42 5.63 -16.60 -23.96
C ILE A 42 7.09 -17.02 -23.99
N GLY A 43 7.70 -17.39 -22.86
CA GLY A 43 9.08 -17.88 -22.78
C GLY A 43 10.15 -16.80 -22.81
N GLU A 44 9.80 -15.53 -22.61
CA GLU A 44 10.75 -14.40 -22.52
C GLU A 44 11.35 -14.25 -21.11
N TYR A 45 10.74 -14.85 -20.11
CA TYR A 45 11.20 -14.92 -18.74
C TYR A 45 10.82 -16.26 -18.14
N THR A 46 11.55 -16.73 -17.14
CA THR A 46 11.20 -17.94 -16.40
C THR A 46 11.04 -17.58 -14.93
N ILE A 47 9.82 -17.71 -14.42
CA ILE A 47 9.55 -17.50 -12.99
C ILE A 47 10.20 -18.64 -12.20
N PRO A 48 11.03 -18.34 -11.18
CA PRO A 48 11.64 -19.38 -10.34
C PRO A 48 10.60 -20.28 -9.70
N GLU A 49 10.88 -21.61 -9.68
CA GLU A 49 9.98 -22.59 -9.10
C GLU A 49 9.70 -22.30 -7.61
N GLY A 50 8.44 -22.34 -7.23
CA GLY A 50 8.00 -22.04 -5.85
C GLY A 50 7.89 -20.56 -5.50
N LYS A 51 8.20 -19.64 -6.44
CA LYS A 51 8.01 -18.21 -6.20
C LYS A 51 6.55 -17.82 -6.39
N GLU A 52 5.89 -17.44 -5.29
CA GLU A 52 4.55 -16.86 -5.35
C GLU A 52 4.60 -15.41 -5.83
N LEU A 53 3.80 -15.09 -6.84
CA LEU A 53 3.65 -13.73 -7.35
C LEU A 53 2.48 -13.04 -6.65
N CYS A 54 2.77 -11.92 -5.99
CA CYS A 54 1.82 -11.21 -5.14
C CYS A 54 2.10 -9.71 -5.07
N VAL A 55 1.18 -9.00 -4.46
CA VAL A 55 1.36 -7.62 -3.97
C VAL A 55 1.29 -7.65 -2.45
N LYS A 56 2.23 -7.01 -1.78
CA LYS A 56 2.25 -6.86 -0.32
C LYS A 56 2.07 -5.40 0.04
N VAL A 57 1.14 -5.13 0.95
CA VAL A 57 0.93 -3.80 1.54
C VAL A 57 1.34 -3.84 3.00
N THR A 58 2.23 -2.96 3.41
CA THR A 58 2.70 -2.88 4.80
C THR A 58 2.40 -1.49 5.35
N ALA A 59 1.65 -1.41 6.44
CA ALA A 59 1.41 -0.16 7.17
C ALA A 59 2.29 -0.14 8.43
N ASP A 60 3.09 0.90 8.59
CA ASP A 60 3.96 1.09 9.75
C ASP A 60 3.49 2.32 10.54
N ALA A 61 2.95 2.06 11.72
CA ALA A 61 2.42 3.10 12.59
C ALA A 61 3.52 3.90 13.30
N GLU A 62 4.73 3.37 13.41
CA GLU A 62 5.87 4.04 14.05
C GLU A 62 6.50 5.06 13.11
N THR A 63 6.83 4.64 11.89
CA THR A 63 7.45 5.49 10.87
C THR A 63 6.45 6.32 10.08
N LYS A 64 5.13 6.12 10.28
CA LYS A 64 4.06 6.77 9.53
C LYS A 64 4.18 6.54 8.02
N THR A 65 4.51 5.32 7.64
CA THR A 65 4.65 4.94 6.24
C THR A 65 3.66 3.85 5.83
N ILE A 66 3.31 3.87 4.54
CA ILE A 66 2.65 2.74 3.88
C ILE A 66 3.51 2.33 2.71
N THR A 67 3.82 1.04 2.63
CA THR A 67 4.67 0.47 1.59
C THR A 67 3.85 -0.51 0.75
N PHE A 68 3.94 -0.35 -0.57
CA PHE A 68 3.36 -1.25 -1.57
C PHE A 68 4.50 -1.96 -2.28
N THR A 69 4.58 -3.26 -2.17
CA THR A 69 5.63 -4.08 -2.79
C THR A 69 4.99 -5.10 -3.72
N ASP A 70 5.37 -5.08 -4.99
CA ASP A 70 5.08 -6.14 -5.93
C ASP A 70 6.37 -6.89 -6.32
N ASN A 71 6.23 -8.13 -6.73
CA ASN A 71 7.28 -8.93 -7.32
C ASN A 71 7.01 -9.18 -8.82
N GLY A 72 6.48 -8.16 -9.50
CA GLY A 72 6.21 -8.13 -10.93
C GLY A 72 7.45 -7.84 -11.76
N ILE A 73 7.26 -7.25 -12.93
CA ILE A 73 8.35 -7.01 -13.92
C ILE A 73 9.41 -6.01 -13.43
N GLY A 74 9.12 -5.18 -12.44
CA GLY A 74 9.98 -4.06 -12.05
C GLY A 74 10.18 -3.03 -13.17
N MET A 75 11.02 -2.04 -12.91
CA MET A 75 11.38 -0.97 -13.84
C MET A 75 12.88 -0.69 -13.77
N ASP A 76 13.49 -0.37 -14.90
CA ASP A 76 14.81 0.24 -14.97
C ASP A 76 14.74 1.78 -14.90
N ALA A 77 15.88 2.45 -14.85
CA ALA A 77 15.94 3.91 -14.72
C ALA A 77 15.25 4.65 -15.87
N ASN A 78 15.34 4.13 -17.10
CA ASN A 78 14.70 4.73 -18.27
C ASN A 78 13.18 4.56 -18.22
N GLU A 79 12.71 3.41 -17.73
CA GLU A 79 11.27 3.13 -17.54
C GLU A 79 10.68 4.01 -16.45
N ILE A 80 11.41 4.23 -15.33
CA ILE A 80 10.98 5.18 -14.29
C ILE A 80 10.91 6.60 -14.87
N ASP A 81 11.91 7.03 -15.61
CA ASP A 81 11.88 8.35 -16.25
C ASP A 81 10.68 8.48 -17.20
N GLN A 82 10.44 7.48 -18.03
CA GLN A 82 9.35 7.49 -18.99
C GLN A 82 7.97 7.42 -18.34
N TYR A 83 7.77 6.51 -17.37
CA TYR A 83 6.44 6.22 -16.84
C TYR A 83 6.09 7.04 -15.59
N ILE A 84 7.08 7.44 -14.81
CA ILE A 84 6.87 8.23 -13.60
C ILE A 84 7.11 9.71 -13.88
N ASN A 85 8.25 10.10 -14.46
CA ASN A 85 8.60 11.50 -14.63
C ASN A 85 7.85 12.17 -15.78
N GLN A 86 7.88 11.59 -17.00
CA GLN A 86 7.37 12.26 -18.20
C GLN A 86 5.84 12.38 -18.24
N ILE A 87 5.13 11.34 -17.79
CA ILE A 87 3.67 11.35 -17.75
C ILE A 87 3.17 12.33 -16.68
N ALA A 88 3.91 12.47 -15.65
CA ALA A 88 3.53 13.17 -14.45
C ALA A 88 3.83 14.67 -14.45
N PHE A 89 4.98 15.08 -14.94
CA PHE A 89 5.34 16.51 -14.93
C PHE A 89 4.46 17.36 -15.83
N SER A 90 3.89 16.79 -16.90
CA SER A 90 2.98 17.53 -17.79
C SER A 90 1.54 17.62 -17.27
N GLY A 91 1.11 16.72 -16.42
CA GLY A 91 -0.28 16.62 -15.99
C GLY A 91 -0.52 16.79 -14.49
N ALA A 92 0.49 16.50 -13.65
CA ALA A 92 0.30 16.45 -12.20
C ALA A 92 -0.03 17.82 -11.58
N ARG A 93 0.58 18.89 -12.05
CA ARG A 93 0.33 20.24 -11.55
C ARG A 93 -1.08 20.70 -11.86
N ASP A 94 -1.52 20.51 -13.10
CA ASP A 94 -2.88 20.79 -13.53
C ASP A 94 -3.91 19.89 -12.85
N PHE A 95 -3.50 18.66 -12.50
CA PHE A 95 -4.32 17.70 -11.80
C PHE A 95 -4.48 18.04 -10.32
N LEU A 96 -3.39 18.29 -9.59
CA LEU A 96 -3.43 18.68 -8.18
C LEU A 96 -4.21 20.00 -7.97
N ASP A 97 -4.04 20.98 -8.89
CA ASP A 97 -4.77 22.25 -8.84
C ASP A 97 -6.26 22.09 -9.17
N LYS A 98 -6.62 21.17 -10.07
CA LYS A 98 -8.02 20.89 -10.42
C LYS A 98 -8.75 20.05 -9.37
N TYR A 99 -8.05 19.17 -8.65
CA TYR A 99 -8.67 18.24 -7.69
C TYR A 99 -8.74 18.79 -6.27
N LYS A 100 -7.99 19.83 -5.91
CA LYS A 100 -8.18 20.54 -4.64
C LYS A 100 -9.60 21.08 -4.47
N ASP A 101 -10.34 21.29 -5.55
CA ASP A 101 -11.65 21.94 -5.56
C ASP A 101 -12.83 21.12 -6.14
N LYS A 102 -12.66 19.88 -6.59
CA LYS A 102 -13.74 19.11 -7.26
C LYS A 102 -13.86 17.67 -6.82
N THR A 103 -14.95 17.39 -6.15
CA THR A 103 -15.36 16.12 -5.53
C THR A 103 -16.19 15.20 -6.43
N ASN A 104 -15.89 14.91 -7.70
CA ASN A 104 -16.79 14.00 -8.45
C ASN A 104 -16.24 13.30 -9.71
N ASP A 105 -14.94 12.95 -9.82
CA ASP A 105 -14.49 12.25 -11.04
C ASP A 105 -13.50 11.10 -10.79
N ASP A 106 -13.93 10.08 -10.03
CA ASP A 106 -13.20 8.82 -9.81
C ASP A 106 -12.80 8.09 -11.12
N GLN A 107 -13.49 8.38 -12.23
CA GLN A 107 -13.23 7.76 -13.53
C GLN A 107 -12.08 8.40 -14.31
N ILE A 108 -11.66 9.62 -13.98
CA ILE A 108 -10.67 10.37 -14.76
C ILE A 108 -9.25 9.93 -14.40
N ILE A 109 -8.97 9.58 -13.15
CA ILE A 109 -7.63 9.28 -12.64
C ILE A 109 -7.00 8.06 -13.33
N GLY A 110 -7.74 6.97 -13.46
CA GLY A 110 -7.26 5.75 -14.12
C GLY A 110 -7.07 5.86 -15.64
N HIS A 111 -7.78 6.80 -16.30
CA HIS A 111 -7.70 6.97 -17.76
C HIS A 111 -6.48 7.74 -18.24
N PHE A 112 -5.84 8.56 -17.37
CA PHE A 112 -4.73 9.44 -17.76
C PHE A 112 -3.34 8.96 -17.32
N GLY A 113 -3.20 7.77 -16.73
CA GLY A 113 -1.92 7.27 -16.21
C GLY A 113 -1.45 8.03 -14.95
N LEU A 114 -2.33 8.82 -14.34
CA LEU A 114 -2.03 9.67 -13.19
C LEU A 114 -2.23 8.95 -11.84
N GLY A 115 -2.60 7.67 -11.86
CA GLY A 115 -2.93 6.91 -10.65
C GLY A 115 -1.81 6.92 -9.59
N PHE A 116 -0.54 6.84 -10.02
CA PHE A 116 0.60 6.93 -9.11
C PHE A 116 0.63 8.26 -8.33
N TYR A 117 0.24 9.39 -8.98
CA TYR A 117 0.30 10.72 -8.36
C TYR A 117 -0.75 10.95 -7.28
N SER A 118 -1.77 10.09 -7.20
CA SER A 118 -2.69 10.09 -6.05
C SER A 118 -1.98 9.85 -4.72
N ALA A 119 -0.77 9.24 -4.73
CA ALA A 119 0.09 9.09 -3.57
C ALA A 119 0.45 10.44 -2.90
N PHE A 120 0.67 11.51 -3.70
CA PHE A 120 0.99 12.83 -3.18
C PHE A 120 -0.20 13.58 -2.56
N MET A 121 -1.41 13.04 -2.65
CA MET A 121 -2.55 13.55 -1.88
C MET A 121 -2.46 13.20 -0.40
N VAL A 122 -1.72 12.14 -0.06
CA VAL A 122 -1.64 11.57 1.30
C VAL A 122 -0.22 11.52 1.86
N ALA A 123 0.80 11.80 1.05
CA ALA A 123 2.20 11.71 1.43
C ALA A 123 2.96 12.97 1.08
N ASP A 124 3.84 13.41 1.98
CA ASP A 124 4.77 14.52 1.75
C ASP A 124 5.98 14.06 0.94
N ARG A 125 6.35 12.77 1.07
CA ARG A 125 7.44 12.15 0.34
C ARG A 125 7.04 10.77 -0.16
N VAL A 126 7.48 10.45 -1.38
CA VAL A 126 7.28 9.13 -1.99
C VAL A 126 8.61 8.61 -2.51
N THR A 127 8.93 7.35 -2.22
CA THR A 127 10.11 6.67 -2.76
C THR A 127 9.71 5.44 -3.56
N ILE A 128 10.49 5.12 -4.58
CA ILE A 128 10.37 3.91 -5.40
C ILE A 128 11.71 3.22 -5.43
N ASP A 129 11.77 1.96 -5.00
CA ASP A 129 12.89 1.06 -5.23
C ASP A 129 12.47 -0.01 -6.22
N SER A 130 13.12 -0.10 -7.37
CA SER A 130 12.73 -1.03 -8.43
C SER A 130 13.92 -1.74 -9.05
N LEU A 131 13.72 -3.02 -9.39
CA LEU A 131 14.65 -3.83 -10.18
C LEU A 131 13.87 -4.51 -11.30
N SER A 132 14.25 -4.21 -12.55
CA SER A 132 13.63 -4.79 -13.73
C SER A 132 13.99 -6.26 -13.89
N TYR A 133 13.09 -7.05 -14.49
CA TYR A 133 13.30 -8.45 -14.87
C TYR A 133 14.36 -8.62 -15.98
N LYS A 134 14.72 -7.55 -16.67
CA LYS A 134 15.67 -7.57 -17.78
C LYS A 134 17.06 -7.98 -17.30
N GLU A 135 17.71 -8.86 -18.04
CA GLU A 135 19.06 -9.33 -17.72
C GLU A 135 20.06 -8.17 -17.66
N GLY A 136 20.86 -8.12 -16.60
CA GLY A 136 21.82 -7.04 -16.38
C GLY A 136 21.22 -5.70 -15.93
N ALA A 137 19.92 -5.61 -15.67
CA ALA A 137 19.31 -4.41 -15.11
C ALA A 137 19.91 -4.07 -13.74
N LYS A 138 20.09 -2.77 -13.50
CA LYS A 138 20.48 -2.25 -12.19
C LYS A 138 19.25 -1.82 -11.41
N ALA A 139 19.27 -2.06 -10.11
CA ALA A 139 18.25 -1.54 -9.23
C ALA A 139 18.34 -0.02 -9.12
N VAL A 140 17.21 0.64 -9.13
CA VAL A 140 17.10 2.10 -9.10
C VAL A 140 16.25 2.53 -7.92
N HIS A 141 16.69 3.59 -7.26
CA HIS A 141 15.95 4.33 -6.25
C HIS A 141 15.52 5.67 -6.82
N TRP A 142 14.26 5.98 -6.70
CA TRP A 142 13.64 7.26 -7.05
C TRP A 142 12.98 7.85 -5.83
N GLU A 143 13.13 9.13 -5.61
CA GLU A 143 12.54 9.85 -4.49
C GLU A 143 11.99 11.19 -4.96
N SER A 144 10.85 11.59 -4.42
CA SER A 144 10.28 12.92 -4.64
C SER A 144 9.60 13.43 -3.38
N ASP A 145 9.88 14.69 -3.07
CA ASP A 145 9.17 15.47 -2.06
C ASP A 145 8.08 16.29 -2.75
N GLU A 146 6.85 16.21 -2.22
CA GLU A 146 5.68 16.97 -2.68
C GLU A 146 5.37 16.81 -4.20
N GLY A 147 5.99 15.87 -4.91
CA GLY A 147 5.76 15.62 -6.34
C GLY A 147 6.26 16.71 -7.27
N THR A 148 7.10 17.65 -6.81
CA THR A 148 7.57 18.81 -7.60
C THR A 148 8.97 18.65 -8.16
N SER A 149 9.81 17.89 -7.51
CA SER A 149 11.17 17.54 -7.92
C SER A 149 11.43 16.07 -7.61
N PHE A 150 12.39 15.48 -8.27
CA PHE A 150 12.78 14.09 -8.01
C PHE A 150 14.30 13.93 -8.06
N GLU A 151 14.77 12.91 -7.38
CA GLU A 151 16.14 12.43 -7.44
C GLU A 151 16.14 10.94 -7.81
N MET A 152 17.13 10.51 -8.59
CA MET A 152 17.34 9.10 -8.95
C MET A 152 18.76 8.69 -8.60
N THR A 153 18.89 7.58 -7.89
CA THR A 153 20.16 6.99 -7.46
C THR A 153 20.14 5.47 -7.62
N ASP A 154 21.27 4.82 -7.38
CA ASP A 154 21.31 3.35 -7.33
C ASP A 154 20.58 2.84 -6.09
N SER A 155 19.83 1.74 -6.24
CA SER A 155 19.15 1.05 -5.12
C SER A 155 19.89 -0.20 -4.70
N ALA A 156 19.76 -0.55 -3.42
CA ALA A 156 20.25 -1.82 -2.88
C ALA A 156 19.28 -3.00 -3.10
N LYS A 157 18.17 -2.79 -3.83
CA LYS A 157 17.17 -3.84 -4.09
C LYS A 157 17.79 -4.98 -4.91
N THR A 158 17.62 -6.21 -4.44
CA THR A 158 18.17 -7.42 -5.07
C THR A 158 17.14 -8.30 -5.75
N GLU A 159 15.86 -8.10 -5.43
CA GLU A 159 14.75 -8.87 -5.98
C GLU A 159 14.02 -8.09 -7.06
N ILE A 160 13.63 -8.78 -8.13
CA ILE A 160 12.82 -8.22 -9.21
C ILE A 160 11.46 -7.80 -8.66
N GLY A 161 11.01 -6.62 -9.09
CA GLY A 161 9.75 -6.01 -8.68
C GLY A 161 9.92 -4.57 -8.23
N THR A 162 8.86 -3.98 -7.71
CA THR A 162 8.84 -2.58 -7.29
C THR A 162 8.35 -2.46 -5.85
N THR A 163 8.99 -1.58 -5.10
CA THR A 163 8.57 -1.18 -3.75
C THR A 163 8.33 0.33 -3.76
N ILE A 164 7.11 0.74 -3.43
CA ILE A 164 6.71 2.15 -3.33
C ILE A 164 6.45 2.44 -1.86
N THR A 165 7.15 3.40 -1.27
CA THR A 165 6.94 3.80 0.12
C THR A 165 6.42 5.23 0.18
N LEU A 166 5.29 5.40 0.85
CA LEU A 166 4.64 6.68 1.11
C LEU A 166 4.94 7.12 2.53
N TYR A 167 5.56 8.28 2.70
CA TYR A 167 5.73 8.95 3.99
C TYR A 167 4.53 9.88 4.18
N LEU A 168 3.57 9.45 4.98
CA LEU A 168 2.27 10.10 5.09
C LEU A 168 2.38 11.50 5.73
N ASN A 169 1.58 12.43 5.20
CA ASN A 169 1.35 13.70 5.87
C ASN A 169 0.46 13.54 7.11
N GLU A 170 0.43 14.55 7.98
CA GLU A 170 -0.28 14.47 9.28
C GLU A 170 -1.77 14.18 9.13
N ASP A 171 -2.42 14.73 8.10
CA ASP A 171 -3.85 14.54 7.85
C ASP A 171 -4.20 13.11 7.38
N SER A 172 -3.20 12.32 7.00
CA SER A 172 -3.34 10.99 6.41
C SER A 172 -2.87 9.83 7.31
N TYR A 173 -2.47 10.10 8.55
CA TYR A 173 -2.01 9.05 9.49
C TYR A 173 -3.06 7.98 9.80
N GLU A 174 -4.33 8.25 9.52
CA GLU A 174 -5.39 7.25 9.64
C GLU A 174 -5.14 5.99 8.81
N PHE A 175 -4.44 6.13 7.67
CA PHE A 175 -4.12 5.02 6.78
C PHE A 175 -3.07 4.04 7.34
N CYS A 176 -2.31 4.44 8.37
CA CYS A 176 -1.46 3.52 9.13
C CYS A 176 -2.25 2.64 10.12
N ASN A 177 -3.54 2.91 10.32
CA ASN A 177 -4.39 2.08 11.16
C ASN A 177 -4.75 0.78 10.43
N GLU A 178 -4.50 -0.36 11.09
CA GLU A 178 -4.74 -1.70 10.53
C GLU A 178 -6.19 -1.89 10.04
N TYR A 179 -7.17 -1.44 10.82
CA TYR A 179 -8.59 -1.60 10.48
C TYR A 179 -8.97 -0.77 9.28
N ARG A 180 -8.46 0.47 9.21
CA ARG A 180 -8.74 1.39 8.09
C ARG A 180 -8.12 0.88 6.80
N ALA A 181 -6.86 0.46 6.83
CA ALA A 181 -6.18 -0.10 5.67
C ALA A 181 -6.88 -1.38 5.15
N LYS A 182 -7.28 -2.29 6.05
CA LYS A 182 -8.02 -3.49 5.68
C LYS A 182 -9.39 -3.17 5.07
N GLU A 183 -10.15 -2.23 5.65
CA GLU A 183 -11.44 -1.79 5.11
C GLU A 183 -11.29 -1.30 3.66
N ILE A 184 -10.25 -0.51 3.37
CA ILE A 184 -9.99 0.00 2.03
C ILE A 184 -9.60 -1.13 1.06
N LEU A 185 -8.71 -2.03 1.49
CA LEU A 185 -8.30 -3.19 0.69
C LEU A 185 -9.49 -4.10 0.39
N ASP A 186 -10.34 -4.38 1.37
CA ASP A 186 -11.55 -5.17 1.18
C ASP A 186 -12.52 -4.49 0.20
N LYS A 187 -12.67 -3.18 0.30
CA LYS A 187 -13.57 -2.41 -0.56
C LYS A 187 -13.14 -2.40 -2.03
N TYR A 188 -11.84 -2.23 -2.29
CA TYR A 188 -11.35 -1.97 -3.65
C TYR A 188 -10.58 -3.13 -4.28
N CYS A 189 -10.02 -4.03 -3.48
CA CYS A 189 -9.05 -5.02 -3.95
C CYS A 189 -9.53 -6.47 -3.86
N SER A 190 -10.71 -6.74 -3.27
CA SER A 190 -11.23 -8.10 -3.04
C SER A 190 -11.40 -8.94 -4.32
N PHE A 191 -11.53 -8.31 -5.48
CA PHE A 191 -11.73 -9.00 -6.76
C PHE A 191 -10.51 -8.98 -7.68
N MET A 192 -9.35 -8.55 -7.17
CA MET A 192 -8.12 -8.51 -7.97
C MET A 192 -7.57 -9.94 -8.20
N PRO A 193 -7.06 -10.23 -9.42
CA PRO A 193 -6.66 -11.59 -9.80
C PRO A 193 -5.31 -12.03 -9.21
N ILE A 194 -4.62 -11.15 -8.49
CA ILE A 194 -3.32 -11.37 -7.88
C ILE A 194 -3.50 -11.41 -6.37
N PRO A 195 -2.86 -12.35 -5.64
CA PRO A 195 -2.87 -12.36 -4.19
C PRO A 195 -2.34 -11.06 -3.61
N ILE A 196 -3.07 -10.49 -2.65
CA ILE A 196 -2.70 -9.26 -1.95
C ILE A 196 -2.56 -9.61 -0.47
N TYR A 197 -1.38 -9.36 0.09
CA TYR A 197 -1.08 -9.56 1.49
C TYR A 197 -1.00 -8.22 2.21
N PHE A 198 -1.55 -8.17 3.41
CA PHE A 198 -1.48 -6.98 4.26
C PHE A 198 -0.78 -7.31 5.57
N GLU A 199 0.15 -6.45 5.97
CA GLU A 199 0.85 -6.51 7.25
C GLU A 199 0.83 -5.15 7.93
N ALA A 200 0.49 -5.11 9.23
CA ALA A 200 0.59 -3.90 10.05
C ALA A 200 1.75 -4.05 11.02
N ILE A 201 2.71 -3.15 10.94
CA ILE A 201 3.79 -3.02 11.93
C ILE A 201 3.24 -2.13 13.04
N LYS A 202 3.11 -2.72 14.23
CA LYS A 202 2.58 -2.04 15.41
C LYS A 202 3.68 -1.33 16.15
N THR A 203 3.34 -0.23 16.83
CA THR A 203 4.29 0.42 17.72
C THR A 203 4.68 -0.50 18.87
N ALA A 204 5.86 -0.29 19.45
CA ALA A 204 6.33 -1.09 20.61
C ALA A 204 5.34 -1.06 21.78
N GLU A 205 4.64 0.06 21.98
CA GLU A 205 3.60 0.20 23.01
C GLU A 205 2.34 -0.61 22.69
N GLU A 206 1.91 -0.62 21.44
CA GLU A 206 0.75 -1.41 21.00
C GLU A 206 1.06 -2.90 21.06
N GLN A 207 2.26 -3.30 20.66
CA GLN A 207 2.70 -4.69 20.74
C GLN A 207 2.75 -5.15 22.21
N ALA A 208 3.31 -4.35 23.11
CA ALA A 208 3.35 -4.66 24.54
C ALA A 208 1.95 -4.82 25.15
N ARG A 209 0.98 -3.98 24.74
CA ARG A 209 -0.43 -4.10 25.19
C ARG A 209 -1.08 -5.39 24.67
N ILE A 210 -0.79 -5.78 23.44
CA ILE A 210 -1.31 -7.02 22.84
C ILE A 210 -0.74 -8.23 23.59
N ASP A 211 0.57 -8.25 23.79
CA ASP A 211 1.26 -9.33 24.50
C ASP A 211 0.74 -9.49 25.95
N GLU A 212 0.50 -8.38 26.63
CA GLU A 212 -0.10 -8.39 27.98
C GLU A 212 -1.54 -8.90 27.97
N ALA A 213 -2.34 -8.49 26.98
CA ALA A 213 -3.72 -8.97 26.84
C ALA A 213 -3.79 -10.46 26.49
N GLU A 214 -2.92 -10.95 25.61
CA GLU A 214 -2.82 -12.38 25.31
C GLU A 214 -2.37 -13.21 26.51
N LYS A 215 -1.41 -12.70 27.30
CA LYS A 215 -0.97 -13.35 28.53
C LYS A 215 -2.10 -13.48 29.54
N LYS A 216 -2.86 -12.39 29.76
CA LYS A 216 -4.05 -12.40 30.63
C LYS A 216 -5.12 -13.36 30.13
N ALA A 217 -5.35 -13.44 28.80
CA ALA A 217 -6.31 -14.36 28.23
C ALA A 217 -5.88 -15.83 28.42
N LYS A 218 -4.60 -16.15 28.22
CA LYS A 218 -4.04 -17.49 28.46
C LYS A 218 -4.13 -17.89 29.93
N GLU A 219 -3.84 -16.98 30.85
CA GLU A 219 -3.99 -17.20 32.29
C GLU A 219 -5.46 -17.44 32.69
N ALA A 220 -6.41 -16.69 32.14
CA ALA A 220 -7.85 -16.86 32.40
C ALA A 220 -8.35 -18.22 31.87
N VAL A 221 -7.91 -18.69 30.71
CA VAL A 221 -8.26 -20.01 30.17
C VAL A 221 -7.68 -21.13 31.04
N SER A 222 -6.44 -20.98 31.51
CA SER A 222 -5.81 -21.94 32.44
C SER A 222 -6.56 -22.05 33.76
N TYR A 223 -7.05 -20.91 34.32
CA TYR A 223 -7.82 -20.89 35.55
C TYR A 223 -9.20 -21.56 35.41
N THR A 224 -9.85 -21.44 34.26
CA THR A 224 -11.13 -22.10 33.98
C THR A 224 -10.96 -23.61 33.85
N HIS A 225 -9.84 -24.07 33.26
CA HIS A 225 -9.54 -25.50 33.19
C HIS A 225 -9.23 -26.15 34.53
N LEU A 226 -8.49 -25.49 35.41
CA LEU A 226 -8.22 -25.96 36.76
C LEU A 226 -9.51 -26.08 37.61
N ARG A 227 -10.40 -25.10 37.51
CA ARG A 227 -11.68 -25.12 38.22
C ARG A 227 -12.64 -26.20 37.74
N ALA A 228 -12.62 -26.54 36.46
CA ALA A 228 -13.41 -27.63 35.87
C ALA A 228 -12.92 -29.03 36.31
N HIS A 229 -11.61 -29.16 36.60
CA HIS A 229 -11.06 -30.41 37.15
C HIS A 229 -11.38 -30.62 38.64
N GLU A 230 -11.37 -29.55 39.45
CA GLU A 230 -11.70 -29.63 40.87
C GLU A 230 -13.17 -29.97 41.13
N THR A 231 -14.10 -29.50 40.28
CA THR A 231 -15.54 -29.83 40.38
C THR A 231 -15.88 -31.27 39.95
N ARG A 232 -15.02 -31.94 39.17
CA ARG A 232 -15.19 -33.35 38.77
C ARG A 232 -14.62 -34.36 39.79
N SER A 233 -13.79 -33.90 40.72
CA SER A 233 -13.14 -34.77 41.71
C SER A 233 -13.93 -34.87 43.02
N ASN A 234 -15.05 -34.13 43.18
CA ASN A 234 -15.87 -34.09 44.38
C ASN A 234 -17.31 -34.64 44.14
N LEU A 235 -17.48 -35.58 43.22
CA LEU A 235 -18.70 -36.38 43.01
C LEU A 235 -18.36 -37.91 43.12
#